data_9a93e2423a8e7aff4451105ee90e0309
#
_entry.id   9a93e2423a8e7aff4451105ee90e0309
#
_cell.length_a   1.000
_cell.length_b   1.000
_cell.length_c   1.000
_cell.angle_alpha   90.00
_cell.angle_beta   90.00
_cell.angle_gamma   90.00
#
_symmetry.space_group_name_H-M   'P 1'
#
loop_
_entity.id
_entity.type
_entity.pdbx_description
1 polymer ?
#
loop_
_entity_poly.entity_id
_entity_poly.type
_entity_poly.pdbx_seq_one_letter_code
_entity_poly.pdbx_strand_id
1 'polypeptide(L)'
;MTVVNFSKAGRALAGLFLCAASMGASADIILGHSGDLSGTSAALTTDYVRGMNAYFDDINKKGGVRGEKIKLVSLDDGFNPDKTAENTKALIEQNAVALVGFRGTANMLKIVPIVQGAGIAQIGNTSGAKSLRDPYVPNLFHVRASTTDEIEAAVNHAWTIGINKIAVAYQDDAFGKEGLDALTAAMQKRGAKPVAVAPVPRGTVDVDKAVDAIAAAQPQAVILIAQAKPNAAFIKAYKAKGASAQFMVLSVSSGLHAELKEPAAGTIVSQVVPYPFTELGNAVVREYQTIISATPDKKFSYNSMEGFLNAKLVVRALQKTPAPLTRAKLISTLETFTSEDLGGFALTYSKQSNLGSRFVNLTMIRADGTFAR
;
A
#
# COMPACT_ATOMS: atom_id res chain seq x y z
N MET A 1 -27.99 -85.21 -40.66
CA MET A 1 -26.61 -84.81 -40.39
C MET A 1 -26.44 -83.41 -40.97
N THR A 2 -26.59 -82.35 -40.20
CA THR A 2 -26.51 -81.02 -40.68
C THR A 2 -25.57 -80.22 -39.73
N VAL A 3 -24.37 -79.93 -40.23
CA VAL A 3 -23.36 -79.21 -39.46
C VAL A 3 -23.63 -77.73 -39.63
N VAL A 4 -23.97 -77.04 -38.51
CA VAL A 4 -24.12 -75.59 -38.49
C VAL A 4 -22.78 -74.93 -38.15
N ASN A 5 -22.25 -74.20 -39.12
CA ASN A 5 -21.07 -73.34 -38.98
C ASN A 5 -21.37 -72.06 -38.22
N PHE A 6 -20.83 -71.86 -37.05
CA PHE A 6 -20.86 -70.58 -36.36
C PHE A 6 -19.74 -69.67 -36.84
N SER A 7 -20.13 -68.62 -37.53
CA SER A 7 -19.30 -67.53 -38.03
C SER A 7 -18.65 -66.72 -36.89
N LYS A 8 -17.40 -66.40 -37.11
CA LYS A 8 -16.59 -65.45 -36.29
C LYS A 8 -17.19 -64.05 -36.36
N ALA A 9 -18.00 -63.70 -35.38
CA ALA A 9 -18.48 -62.32 -35.20
C ALA A 9 -17.66 -61.61 -34.11
N GLY A 10 -16.91 -60.61 -34.53
CA GLY A 10 -16.73 -59.34 -33.88
C GLY A 10 -16.04 -59.30 -32.51
N ARG A 11 -14.71 -59.32 -32.48
CA ARG A 11 -13.94 -58.64 -31.44
C ARG A 11 -13.59 -57.23 -31.93
N ALA A 12 -14.61 -56.35 -31.97
CA ALA A 12 -14.42 -54.93 -32.05
C ALA A 12 -14.94 -54.32 -30.72
N LEU A 13 -14.22 -54.50 -29.64
CA LEU A 13 -14.47 -53.75 -28.42
C LEU A 13 -13.49 -52.59 -28.38
N ALA A 14 -14.03 -51.48 -28.73
CA ALA A 14 -13.79 -50.15 -28.35
C ALA A 14 -12.79 -49.99 -27.19
N GLY A 15 -11.57 -49.65 -27.53
CA GLY A 15 -10.68 -48.95 -26.61
C GLY A 15 -11.30 -47.61 -26.30
N LEU A 16 -12.14 -47.53 -25.28
CA LEU A 16 -12.46 -46.25 -24.62
C LEU A 16 -11.16 -45.74 -23.98
N PHE A 17 -10.45 -44.88 -24.71
CA PHE A 17 -9.47 -44.01 -24.10
C PHE A 17 -10.19 -43.20 -23.05
N LEU A 18 -10.18 -43.66 -21.80
CA LEU A 18 -10.31 -42.82 -20.65
C LEU A 18 -9.08 -41.89 -20.65
N CYS A 19 -9.12 -40.79 -21.40
CA CYS A 19 -8.38 -39.61 -21.06
C CYS A 19 -8.98 -39.14 -19.74
N ALA A 20 -8.57 -39.77 -18.63
CA ALA A 20 -8.59 -39.13 -17.33
C ALA A 20 -7.70 -37.89 -17.50
N ALA A 21 -8.30 -36.78 -17.90
CA ALA A 21 -7.72 -35.48 -17.66
C ALA A 21 -7.42 -35.47 -16.17
N SER A 22 -6.19 -35.79 -15.81
CA SER A 22 -5.65 -35.47 -14.51
C SER A 22 -5.80 -33.95 -14.39
N MET A 23 -6.94 -33.51 -13.87
CA MET A 23 -7.09 -32.22 -13.25
C MET A 23 -6.10 -32.25 -12.07
N GLY A 24 -4.83 -32.07 -12.40
CA GLY A 24 -3.80 -31.80 -11.40
C GLY A 24 -4.37 -30.64 -10.59
N ALA A 25 -4.64 -30.87 -9.32
CA ALA A 25 -4.98 -29.79 -8.41
C ALA A 25 -3.83 -28.79 -8.52
N SER A 26 -4.04 -27.74 -9.32
CA SER A 26 -3.05 -26.66 -9.45
C SER A 26 -2.94 -26.04 -8.07
N ALA A 27 -1.73 -26.01 -7.51
CA ALA A 27 -1.52 -25.46 -6.19
C ALA A 27 -1.82 -23.95 -6.22
N ASP A 28 -2.48 -23.44 -5.17
CA ASP A 28 -2.75 -22.02 -5.06
C ASP A 28 -1.43 -21.21 -5.06
N ILE A 29 -1.45 -20.05 -5.70
CA ILE A 29 -0.37 -19.06 -5.61
C ILE A 29 -0.51 -18.35 -4.26
N ILE A 30 0.39 -18.66 -3.32
CA ILE A 30 0.35 -18.08 -1.98
C ILE A 30 1.10 -16.75 -1.98
N LEU A 31 0.41 -15.69 -1.55
CA LEU A 31 0.98 -14.37 -1.27
C LEU A 31 0.93 -14.13 0.24
N GLY A 32 2.00 -13.59 0.82
CA GLY A 32 2.08 -13.28 2.25
C GLY A 32 1.87 -11.81 2.53
N HIS A 33 1.07 -11.50 3.55
CA HIS A 33 0.88 -10.15 4.09
C HIS A 33 1.10 -10.15 5.61
N SER A 34 1.79 -9.12 6.11
CA SER A 34 1.83 -8.80 7.54
C SER A 34 1.55 -7.32 7.71
N GLY A 35 0.66 -7.00 8.64
CA GLY A 35 0.29 -5.62 8.92
C GLY A 35 -0.47 -5.49 10.23
N ASP A 36 -0.67 -4.26 10.67
CA ASP A 36 -1.40 -3.92 11.87
C ASP A 36 -2.91 -4.15 11.67
N LEU A 37 -3.43 -5.28 12.14
CA LEU A 37 -4.85 -5.62 12.07
C LEU A 37 -5.59 -5.36 13.39
N SER A 38 -4.87 -5.07 14.49
CA SER A 38 -5.46 -4.90 15.83
C SER A 38 -5.08 -3.58 16.52
N GLY A 39 -4.05 -2.86 16.04
CA GLY A 39 -3.49 -1.66 16.68
C GLY A 39 -4.04 -0.34 16.13
N THR A 40 -3.19 0.70 16.19
CA THR A 40 -3.58 2.09 15.83
C THR A 40 -3.84 2.30 14.34
N SER A 41 -3.32 1.44 13.47
CA SER A 41 -3.51 1.50 12.01
C SER A 41 -4.48 0.45 11.49
N ALA A 42 -5.13 -0.34 12.35
CA ALA A 42 -5.93 -1.50 11.97
C ALA A 42 -7.00 -1.17 10.89
N ALA A 43 -7.73 -0.08 11.06
CA ALA A 43 -8.76 0.34 10.11
C ALA A 43 -8.18 0.59 8.71
N LEU A 44 -7.01 1.25 8.62
CA LEU A 44 -6.34 1.56 7.37
C LEU A 44 -5.77 0.31 6.72
N THR A 45 -5.16 -0.59 7.51
CA THR A 45 -4.62 -1.86 7.02
C THR A 45 -5.72 -2.77 6.50
N THR A 46 -6.83 -2.91 7.25
CA THR A 46 -7.99 -3.71 6.83
C THR A 46 -8.58 -3.19 5.51
N ASP A 47 -8.71 -1.87 5.38
CA ASP A 47 -9.23 -1.25 4.17
C ASP A 47 -8.31 -1.47 2.95
N TYR A 48 -6.99 -1.40 3.17
CA TYR A 48 -5.99 -1.70 2.16
C TYR A 48 -6.05 -3.18 1.72
N VAL A 49 -6.10 -4.12 2.67
CA VAL A 49 -6.24 -5.56 2.41
C VAL A 49 -7.55 -5.86 1.68
N ARG A 50 -8.64 -5.16 2.01
CA ARG A 50 -9.92 -5.24 1.30
C ARG A 50 -9.78 -4.90 -0.18
N GLY A 51 -9.03 -3.86 -0.51
CA GLY A 51 -8.73 -3.50 -1.91
C GLY A 51 -7.93 -4.57 -2.64
N MET A 52 -6.93 -5.18 -2.00
CA MET A 52 -6.17 -6.31 -2.56
C MET A 52 -7.06 -7.51 -2.81
N ASN A 53 -7.84 -7.94 -1.81
CA ASN A 53 -8.71 -9.09 -1.90
C ASN A 53 -9.78 -8.91 -2.99
N ALA A 54 -10.38 -7.73 -3.11
CA ALA A 54 -11.36 -7.45 -4.15
C ALA A 54 -10.80 -7.72 -5.57
N TYR A 55 -9.55 -7.33 -5.83
CA TYR A 55 -8.91 -7.59 -7.11
C TYR A 55 -8.53 -9.07 -7.27
N PHE A 56 -7.94 -9.70 -6.26
CA PHE A 56 -7.59 -11.13 -6.32
C PHE A 56 -8.83 -12.01 -6.51
N ASP A 57 -9.93 -11.70 -5.83
CA ASP A 57 -11.18 -12.43 -5.97
C ASP A 57 -11.79 -12.30 -7.38
N ASP A 58 -11.71 -11.11 -7.99
CA ASP A 58 -12.14 -10.89 -9.37
C ASP A 58 -11.30 -11.73 -10.36
N ILE A 59 -9.97 -11.76 -10.17
CA ILE A 59 -9.08 -12.61 -10.97
C ILE A 59 -9.38 -14.09 -10.75
N ASN A 60 -9.60 -14.51 -9.50
CA ASN A 60 -9.90 -15.90 -9.16
C ASN A 60 -11.24 -16.36 -9.76
N LYS A 61 -12.26 -15.49 -9.81
CA LYS A 61 -13.54 -15.76 -10.50
C LYS A 61 -13.35 -15.93 -12.01
N LYS A 62 -12.35 -15.28 -12.59
CA LYS A 62 -11.98 -15.37 -14.03
C LYS A 62 -11.03 -16.53 -14.35
N GLY A 63 -10.78 -17.43 -13.39
CA GLY A 63 -9.94 -18.60 -13.57
C GLY A 63 -8.52 -18.50 -13.01
N GLY A 64 -8.22 -17.41 -12.26
CA GLY A 64 -6.91 -17.22 -11.63
C GLY A 64 -5.79 -16.82 -12.60
N VAL A 65 -4.55 -17.09 -12.23
CA VAL A 65 -3.37 -16.90 -13.09
C VAL A 65 -2.93 -18.27 -13.61
N ARG A 66 -3.12 -18.51 -14.90
CA ARG A 66 -2.82 -19.81 -15.55
C ARG A 66 -3.53 -21.00 -14.89
N GLY A 67 -4.76 -20.81 -14.43
CA GLY A 67 -5.56 -21.84 -13.76
C GLY A 67 -5.27 -21.98 -12.26
N GLU A 68 -4.28 -21.27 -11.72
CA GLU A 68 -3.96 -21.26 -10.28
C GLU A 68 -4.67 -20.09 -9.59
N LYS A 69 -5.31 -20.36 -8.44
CA LYS A 69 -5.95 -19.31 -7.65
C LYS A 69 -4.93 -18.57 -6.79
N ILE A 70 -5.14 -17.28 -6.60
CA ILE A 70 -4.32 -16.46 -5.70
C ILE A 70 -4.93 -16.53 -4.32
N LYS A 71 -4.11 -16.83 -3.31
CA LYS A 71 -4.47 -16.84 -1.90
C LYS A 71 -3.60 -15.86 -1.13
N LEU A 72 -4.21 -14.84 -0.52
CA LEU A 72 -3.54 -13.92 0.37
C LEU A 72 -3.62 -14.44 1.82
N VAL A 73 -2.48 -14.74 2.41
CA VAL A 73 -2.35 -15.08 3.83
C VAL A 73 -1.95 -13.81 4.59
N SER A 74 -2.83 -13.32 5.45
CA SER A 74 -2.62 -12.10 6.24
C SER A 74 -2.40 -12.43 7.71
N LEU A 75 -1.32 -11.92 8.30
CA LEU A 75 -0.96 -12.08 9.70
C LEU A 75 -0.93 -10.73 10.40
N ASP A 76 -1.48 -10.67 11.61
CA ASP A 76 -1.45 -9.47 12.45
C ASP A 76 -0.07 -9.28 13.08
N ASP A 77 0.50 -8.09 12.95
CA ASP A 77 1.75 -7.72 13.62
C ASP A 77 1.59 -6.65 14.72
N GLY A 78 0.37 -6.12 14.91
CA GLY A 78 0.09 -5.08 15.90
C GLY A 78 0.99 -3.85 15.77
N PHE A 79 1.49 -3.56 14.56
CA PHE A 79 2.47 -2.51 14.27
C PHE A 79 3.82 -2.70 14.99
N ASN A 80 4.18 -3.94 15.35
CA ASN A 80 5.42 -4.30 16.06
C ASN A 80 6.45 -4.88 15.08
N PRO A 81 7.67 -4.30 14.96
CA PRO A 81 8.68 -4.75 14.01
C PRO A 81 9.17 -6.20 14.25
N ASP A 82 9.28 -6.63 15.51
CA ASP A 82 9.72 -8.00 15.80
C ASP A 82 8.66 -9.00 15.39
N LYS A 83 7.39 -8.70 15.65
CA LYS A 83 6.27 -9.52 15.21
C LYS A 83 6.16 -9.57 13.68
N THR A 84 6.43 -8.45 12.99
CA THR A 84 6.51 -8.44 11.52
C THR A 84 7.60 -9.37 11.02
N ALA A 85 8.75 -9.41 11.69
CA ALA A 85 9.84 -10.31 11.31
C ALA A 85 9.49 -11.80 11.54
N GLU A 86 8.81 -12.13 12.64
CA GLU A 86 8.27 -13.48 12.90
C GLU A 86 7.27 -13.89 11.81
N ASN A 87 6.27 -13.02 11.53
CA ASN A 87 5.28 -13.26 10.50
C ASN A 87 5.92 -13.43 9.11
N THR A 88 6.95 -12.64 8.80
CA THR A 88 7.69 -12.75 7.53
C THR A 88 8.31 -14.14 7.36
N LYS A 89 8.96 -14.68 8.39
CA LYS A 89 9.54 -16.03 8.38
C LYS A 89 8.44 -17.08 8.19
N ALA A 90 7.36 -16.99 8.97
CA ALA A 90 6.23 -17.92 8.88
C ALA A 90 5.59 -17.94 7.48
N LEU A 91 5.44 -16.77 6.83
CA LEU A 91 4.93 -16.67 5.47
C LEU A 91 5.86 -17.30 4.43
N ILE A 92 7.17 -17.12 4.62
CA ILE A 92 8.21 -17.75 3.77
C ILE A 92 8.17 -19.27 3.89
N GLU A 93 8.01 -19.81 5.11
CA GLU A 93 7.86 -21.25 5.41
C GLU A 93 6.56 -21.82 4.82
N GLN A 94 5.49 -21.02 4.73
CA GLN A 94 4.24 -21.38 4.06
C GLN A 94 4.34 -21.30 2.53
N ASN A 95 5.54 -21.21 1.96
CA ASN A 95 5.79 -21.13 0.53
C ASN A 95 5.20 -19.91 -0.18
N ALA A 96 5.04 -18.78 0.50
CA ALA A 96 4.69 -17.56 -0.17
C ALA A 96 5.67 -17.26 -1.32
N VAL A 97 5.14 -16.97 -2.52
CA VAL A 97 5.94 -16.62 -3.70
C VAL A 97 6.37 -15.16 -3.70
N ALA A 98 5.59 -14.31 -3.03
CA ALA A 98 5.89 -12.90 -2.77
C ALA A 98 5.26 -12.45 -1.45
N LEU A 99 5.83 -11.41 -0.86
CA LEU A 99 5.27 -10.66 0.26
C LEU A 99 4.64 -9.38 -0.27
N VAL A 100 3.45 -9.02 0.21
CA VAL A 100 2.68 -7.90 -0.36
C VAL A 100 2.09 -6.98 0.72
N GLY A 101 2.14 -5.68 0.48
CA GLY A 101 1.36 -4.71 1.24
C GLY A 101 1.76 -4.48 2.70
N PHE A 102 2.98 -4.81 3.11
CA PHE A 102 3.44 -4.60 4.48
C PHE A 102 3.43 -3.12 4.87
N ARG A 103 3.33 -2.84 6.18
CA ARG A 103 3.14 -1.49 6.70
C ARG A 103 4.20 -1.09 7.74
N GLY A 104 4.59 0.20 7.71
CA GLY A 104 5.48 0.82 8.70
C GLY A 104 6.96 0.75 8.33
N THR A 105 7.67 1.89 8.45
CA THR A 105 9.10 1.99 8.10
C THR A 105 9.97 1.11 8.99
N ALA A 106 9.79 1.19 10.31
CA ALA A 106 10.56 0.36 11.25
C ALA A 106 10.32 -1.15 11.02
N ASN A 107 9.07 -1.53 10.71
CA ASN A 107 8.69 -2.91 10.38
C ASN A 107 9.42 -3.36 9.10
N MET A 108 9.40 -2.52 8.06
CA MET A 108 10.08 -2.82 6.80
C MET A 108 11.60 -2.94 6.98
N LEU A 109 12.24 -2.01 7.68
CA LEU A 109 13.69 -2.06 7.94
C LEU A 109 14.08 -3.36 8.66
N LYS A 110 13.25 -3.83 9.60
CA LYS A 110 13.50 -5.07 10.34
C LYS A 110 13.48 -6.31 9.45
N ILE A 111 12.66 -6.33 8.40
CA ILE A 111 12.51 -7.51 7.52
C ILE A 111 13.41 -7.49 6.29
N VAL A 112 14.03 -6.36 5.92
CA VAL A 112 14.91 -6.26 4.74
C VAL A 112 15.94 -7.40 4.68
N PRO A 113 16.71 -7.72 5.75
CA PRO A 113 17.67 -8.83 5.69
C PRO A 113 17.00 -10.20 5.47
N ILE A 114 15.78 -10.41 6.01
CA ILE A 114 15.03 -11.65 5.86
C ILE A 114 14.55 -11.80 4.41
N VAL A 115 14.00 -10.73 3.83
CA VAL A 115 13.52 -10.68 2.44
C VAL A 115 14.66 -10.96 1.46
N GLN A 116 15.81 -10.32 1.67
CA GLN A 116 16.99 -10.50 0.83
C GLN A 116 17.57 -11.91 0.96
N GLY A 117 17.74 -12.42 2.19
CA GLY A 117 18.26 -13.77 2.44
C GLY A 117 17.37 -14.89 1.89
N ALA A 118 16.06 -14.68 1.85
CA ALA A 118 15.10 -15.63 1.28
C ALA A 118 14.91 -15.50 -0.24
N GLY A 119 15.51 -14.48 -0.89
CA GLY A 119 15.33 -14.23 -2.32
C GLY A 119 13.85 -14.06 -2.71
N ILE A 120 13.05 -13.39 -1.86
CA ILE A 120 11.62 -13.18 -2.09
C ILE A 120 11.34 -11.71 -2.39
N ALA A 121 10.42 -11.44 -3.34
CA ALA A 121 9.98 -10.07 -3.60
C ALA A 121 9.04 -9.57 -2.49
N GLN A 122 9.29 -8.35 -1.98
CA GLN A 122 8.31 -7.60 -1.21
C GLN A 122 7.76 -6.48 -2.10
N ILE A 123 6.46 -6.51 -2.36
CA ILE A 123 5.80 -5.65 -3.35
C ILE A 123 4.82 -4.74 -2.63
N GLY A 124 4.89 -3.44 -2.92
CA GLY A 124 3.89 -2.46 -2.52
C GLY A 124 3.76 -2.27 -1.02
N ASN A 125 4.86 -2.16 -0.27
CA ASN A 125 4.77 -1.71 1.11
C ASN A 125 4.22 -0.27 1.19
N THR A 126 3.54 0.06 2.30
CA THR A 126 2.95 1.37 2.50
C THR A 126 3.92 2.38 3.15
N SER A 127 5.23 2.09 3.18
CA SER A 127 6.25 3.02 3.62
C SER A 127 6.79 3.85 2.46
N GLY A 128 6.79 5.17 2.64
CA GLY A 128 7.44 6.13 1.72
C GLY A 128 8.90 6.40 2.04
N ALA A 129 9.50 5.73 3.02
CA ALA A 129 10.81 6.03 3.58
C ALA A 129 11.94 6.02 2.55
N LYS A 130 12.85 7.00 2.67
CA LYS A 130 14.04 7.10 1.83
C LYS A 130 14.97 5.91 2.06
N SER A 131 15.19 5.49 3.30
CA SER A 131 16.06 4.36 3.67
C SER A 131 15.68 3.01 3.06
N LEU A 132 14.45 2.88 2.56
CA LEU A 132 13.99 1.70 1.81
C LEU A 132 14.17 1.84 0.28
N ARG A 133 14.68 2.96 -0.20
CA ARG A 133 14.80 3.32 -1.63
C ARG A 133 16.18 3.77 -2.06
N ASP A 134 16.88 4.48 -1.20
CA ASP A 134 18.17 5.11 -1.48
C ASP A 134 19.08 4.96 -0.23
N PRO A 135 20.19 4.20 -0.33
CA PRO A 135 20.62 3.44 -1.51
C PRO A 135 19.62 2.36 -1.94
N TYR A 136 19.73 1.89 -3.20
CA TYR A 136 18.88 0.82 -3.74
C TYR A 136 18.83 -0.40 -2.82
N VAL A 137 17.63 -0.84 -2.46
CA VAL A 137 17.39 -2.02 -1.63
C VAL A 137 16.82 -3.14 -2.51
N PRO A 138 17.59 -4.20 -2.81
CA PRO A 138 17.11 -5.31 -3.63
C PRO A 138 15.86 -5.99 -3.07
N ASN A 139 15.04 -6.54 -3.97
CA ASN A 139 13.82 -7.31 -3.69
C ASN A 139 12.66 -6.49 -3.09
N LEU A 140 12.80 -5.19 -2.87
CA LEU A 140 11.70 -4.30 -2.51
C LEU A 140 11.19 -3.58 -3.77
N PHE A 141 9.91 -3.72 -4.08
CA PHE A 141 9.26 -3.06 -5.22
C PHE A 141 8.17 -2.11 -4.72
N HIS A 142 8.43 -0.81 -4.81
CA HIS A 142 7.51 0.21 -4.30
C HIS A 142 6.44 0.53 -5.34
N VAL A 143 5.23 0.82 -4.89
CA VAL A 143 4.12 1.27 -5.75
C VAL A 143 3.85 2.74 -5.55
N ARG A 144 3.82 3.19 -4.32
CA ARG A 144 3.55 4.57 -3.92
C ARG A 144 4.76 5.49 -4.09
N ALA A 145 4.52 6.79 -4.18
CA ALA A 145 5.52 7.83 -4.06
C ALA A 145 6.23 7.79 -2.70
N SER A 146 7.40 8.42 -2.62
CA SER A 146 8.15 8.51 -1.37
C SER A 146 7.56 9.55 -0.41
N THR A 147 7.88 9.41 0.89
CA THR A 147 7.59 10.44 1.90
C THR A 147 8.19 11.79 1.52
N THR A 148 9.36 11.79 0.88
CA THR A 148 10.00 13.01 0.36
C THR A 148 9.14 13.66 -0.71
N ASP A 149 8.61 12.89 -1.68
CA ASP A 149 7.73 13.44 -2.73
C ASP A 149 6.45 14.05 -2.13
N GLU A 150 5.84 13.38 -1.13
CA GLU A 150 4.63 13.87 -0.44
C GLU A 150 4.91 15.18 0.30
N ILE A 151 6.02 15.25 1.03
CA ILE A 151 6.42 16.43 1.81
C ILE A 151 6.81 17.59 0.90
N GLU A 152 7.56 17.34 -0.17
CA GLU A 152 7.88 18.36 -1.16
C GLU A 152 6.61 18.95 -1.79
N ALA A 153 5.62 18.12 -2.10
CA ALA A 153 4.32 18.59 -2.60
C ALA A 153 3.60 19.47 -1.56
N ALA A 154 3.55 19.07 -0.29
CA ALA A 154 2.93 19.83 0.78
C ALA A 154 3.63 21.18 1.02
N VAL A 155 4.97 21.19 1.08
CA VAL A 155 5.75 22.42 1.27
C VAL A 155 5.61 23.34 0.05
N ASN A 156 5.67 22.81 -1.18
CA ASN A 156 5.45 23.59 -2.40
C ASN A 156 4.08 24.28 -2.38
N HIS A 157 3.03 23.55 -2.04
CA HIS A 157 1.69 24.09 -1.94
C HIS A 157 1.59 25.20 -0.89
N ALA A 158 2.13 24.97 0.32
CA ALA A 158 2.13 25.96 1.38
C ALA A 158 2.79 27.26 0.91
N TRP A 159 3.96 27.17 0.27
CA TRP A 159 4.68 28.33 -0.30
C TRP A 159 3.87 29.05 -1.37
N THR A 160 3.22 28.32 -2.27
CA THR A 160 2.40 28.89 -3.36
C THR A 160 1.24 29.74 -2.82
N ILE A 161 0.68 29.36 -1.67
CA ILE A 161 -0.42 30.10 -1.03
C ILE A 161 0.06 31.08 0.05
N GLY A 162 1.37 31.40 0.09
CA GLY A 162 1.96 32.40 1.00
C GLY A 162 2.19 31.93 2.43
N ILE A 163 2.09 30.62 2.71
CA ILE A 163 2.39 30.05 4.02
C ILE A 163 3.88 29.69 4.11
N ASN A 164 4.61 30.35 5.02
CA ASN A 164 6.05 30.13 5.20
C ASN A 164 6.46 29.84 6.65
N LYS A 165 5.57 30.09 7.65
CA LYS A 165 5.77 29.71 9.05
C LYS A 165 5.17 28.31 9.28
N ILE A 166 5.96 27.28 8.99
CA ILE A 166 5.54 25.89 9.09
C ILE A 166 6.14 25.25 10.33
N ALA A 167 5.32 24.60 11.15
CA ALA A 167 5.76 23.73 12.24
C ALA A 167 5.52 22.25 11.85
N VAL A 168 6.17 21.34 12.57
CA VAL A 168 6.03 19.89 12.34
C VAL A 168 5.85 19.14 13.66
N ALA A 169 4.82 18.28 13.71
CA ALA A 169 4.76 17.21 14.69
C ALA A 169 4.99 15.87 13.95
N TYR A 170 5.86 15.03 14.50
CA TYR A 170 6.27 13.79 13.84
C TYR A 170 6.25 12.60 14.80
N GLN A 171 5.88 11.43 14.30
CA GLN A 171 5.94 10.18 15.06
C GLN A 171 7.40 9.86 15.39
N ASP A 172 7.72 9.62 16.66
CA ASP A 172 9.10 9.36 17.13
C ASP A 172 9.54 7.93 16.78
N ASP A 173 9.74 7.70 15.49
CA ASP A 173 10.33 6.50 14.92
C ASP A 173 11.01 6.82 13.58
N ALA A 174 11.50 5.79 12.88
CA ALA A 174 12.19 5.95 11.60
C ALA A 174 11.32 6.68 10.55
N PHE A 175 10.00 6.44 10.51
CA PHE A 175 9.10 7.12 9.57
C PHE A 175 9.04 8.62 9.82
N GLY A 176 8.77 9.01 11.08
CA GLY A 176 8.63 10.42 11.40
C GLY A 176 9.95 11.19 11.32
N LYS A 177 11.08 10.56 11.70
CA LYS A 177 12.41 11.17 11.60
C LYS A 177 12.82 11.43 10.16
N GLU A 178 12.67 10.45 9.27
CA GLU A 178 12.94 10.65 7.84
C GLU A 178 12.01 11.69 7.21
N GLY A 179 10.75 11.75 7.66
CA GLY A 179 9.82 12.79 7.24
C GLY A 179 10.23 14.19 7.72
N LEU A 180 10.72 14.31 8.94
CA LEU A 180 11.28 15.57 9.47
C LEU A 180 12.51 16.00 8.66
N ASP A 181 13.41 15.09 8.32
CA ASP A 181 14.58 15.36 7.49
C ASP A 181 14.15 15.86 6.10
N ALA A 182 13.18 15.21 5.47
CA ALA A 182 12.63 15.61 4.18
C ALA A 182 12.00 17.01 4.23
N LEU A 183 11.23 17.30 5.30
CA LEU A 183 10.63 18.62 5.51
C LEU A 183 11.71 19.70 5.68
N THR A 184 12.69 19.44 6.52
CA THR A 184 13.80 20.36 6.78
C THR A 184 14.55 20.66 5.49
N ALA A 185 14.87 19.63 4.69
CA ALA A 185 15.53 19.81 3.41
C ALA A 185 14.67 20.60 2.40
N ALA A 186 13.36 20.34 2.33
CA ALA A 186 12.45 21.05 1.45
C ALA A 186 12.31 22.54 1.82
N MET A 187 12.31 22.86 3.11
CA MET A 187 12.29 24.24 3.60
C MET A 187 13.63 24.94 3.40
N GLN A 188 14.76 24.25 3.62
CA GLN A 188 16.11 24.79 3.40
C GLN A 188 16.34 25.23 1.94
N LYS A 189 15.80 24.52 0.95
CA LYS A 189 15.81 24.93 -0.47
C LYS A 189 15.19 26.32 -0.69
N ARG A 190 14.44 26.84 0.28
CA ARG A 190 13.75 28.15 0.27
C ARG A 190 14.32 29.13 1.29
N GLY A 191 15.48 28.81 1.88
CA GLY A 191 16.13 29.64 2.90
C GLY A 191 15.37 29.67 4.24
N ALA A 192 14.51 28.67 4.52
CA ALA A 192 13.68 28.62 5.72
C ALA A 192 13.96 27.34 6.55
N LYS A 193 13.39 27.31 7.75
CA LYS A 193 13.42 26.16 8.66
C LYS A 193 12.08 26.06 9.38
N PRO A 194 11.71 24.89 9.91
CA PRO A 194 10.52 24.75 10.74
C PRO A 194 10.55 25.70 11.93
N VAL A 195 9.43 26.38 12.22
CA VAL A 195 9.35 27.33 13.37
C VAL A 195 9.20 26.59 14.71
N ALA A 196 8.70 25.36 14.69
CA ALA A 196 8.71 24.43 15.83
C ALA A 196 8.74 22.98 15.33
N VAL A 197 9.35 22.12 16.13
CA VAL A 197 9.47 20.68 15.89
C VAL A 197 9.13 19.94 17.17
N ALA A 198 8.20 18.98 17.11
CA ALA A 198 7.79 18.22 18.28
C ALA A 198 7.55 16.73 17.97
N PRO A 199 8.14 15.80 18.75
CA PRO A 199 7.88 14.38 18.62
C PRO A 199 6.55 13.98 19.24
N VAL A 200 5.91 12.95 18.64
CA VAL A 200 4.76 12.24 19.18
C VAL A 200 5.16 10.78 19.37
N PRO A 201 5.01 10.18 20.56
CA PRO A 201 5.45 8.81 20.80
C PRO A 201 4.74 7.82 19.89
N ARG A 202 5.52 6.87 19.33
CA ARG A 202 5.00 5.86 18.39
C ARG A 202 3.92 4.98 19.05
N GLY A 203 2.84 4.74 18.32
CA GLY A 203 1.75 3.84 18.74
C GLY A 203 0.85 4.40 19.83
N THR A 204 0.96 5.69 20.14
CA THR A 204 0.13 6.37 21.17
C THR A 204 -0.65 7.52 20.56
N VAL A 205 -1.52 8.10 21.37
CA VAL A 205 -2.23 9.38 21.13
C VAL A 205 -1.82 10.45 22.16
N ASP A 206 -0.68 10.27 22.81
CA ASP A 206 -0.10 11.24 23.74
C ASP A 206 0.54 12.39 22.94
N VAL A 207 -0.25 13.46 22.74
CA VAL A 207 0.10 14.58 21.87
C VAL A 207 0.28 15.89 22.62
N ASP A 208 -0.04 15.96 23.91
CA ASP A 208 -0.17 17.22 24.67
C ASP A 208 1.11 18.04 24.64
N LYS A 209 2.26 17.42 24.90
CA LYS A 209 3.56 18.12 24.85
C LYS A 209 3.86 18.67 23.46
N ALA A 210 3.52 17.90 22.40
CA ALA A 210 3.73 18.34 21.03
C ALA A 210 2.78 19.51 20.68
N VAL A 211 1.53 19.45 21.12
CA VAL A 211 0.55 20.51 20.93
C VAL A 211 1.01 21.80 21.63
N ASP A 212 1.50 21.72 22.88
CA ASP A 212 1.98 22.89 23.63
C ASP A 212 3.15 23.57 22.92
N ALA A 213 4.15 22.79 22.52
CA ALA A 213 5.33 23.31 21.85
C ALA A 213 5.01 23.96 20.48
N ILE A 214 4.09 23.34 19.71
CA ILE A 214 3.70 23.87 18.40
C ILE A 214 2.80 25.09 18.54
N ALA A 215 1.82 25.08 19.46
CA ALA A 215 0.92 26.21 19.65
C ALA A 215 1.66 27.48 20.14
N ALA A 216 2.67 27.33 20.99
CA ALA A 216 3.50 28.44 21.45
C ALA A 216 4.26 29.16 20.30
N ALA A 217 4.59 28.46 19.23
CA ALA A 217 5.29 29.01 18.05
C ALA A 217 4.34 29.73 17.07
N GLN A 218 3.03 29.66 17.25
CA GLN A 218 2.00 30.28 16.41
C GLN A 218 2.25 30.11 14.90
N PRO A 219 2.38 28.86 14.39
CA PRO A 219 2.65 28.60 12.98
C PRO A 219 1.42 28.94 12.12
N GLN A 220 1.66 29.26 10.85
CA GLN A 220 0.59 29.37 9.83
C GLN A 220 0.10 27.98 9.37
N ALA A 221 1.00 27.01 9.33
CA ALA A 221 0.65 25.61 9.04
C ALA A 221 1.39 24.64 9.95
N VAL A 222 0.77 23.48 10.17
CA VAL A 222 1.37 22.34 10.87
C VAL A 222 1.35 21.13 9.92
N ILE A 223 2.52 20.60 9.59
CA ILE A 223 2.64 19.32 8.87
C ILE A 223 2.76 18.22 9.92
N LEU A 224 1.80 17.28 9.87
CA LEU A 224 1.70 16.16 10.82
C LEU A 224 2.20 14.88 10.13
N ILE A 225 3.31 14.34 10.63
CA ILE A 225 3.98 13.15 10.07
C ILE A 225 3.78 11.99 11.04
N ALA A 226 2.53 11.55 11.18
CA ALA A 226 2.15 10.41 12.03
C ALA A 226 0.97 9.64 11.40
N GLN A 227 0.51 8.59 12.08
CA GLN A 227 -0.68 7.84 11.66
C GLN A 227 -1.98 8.65 11.92
N ALA A 228 -3.11 8.20 11.37
CA ALA A 228 -4.37 8.93 11.42
C ALA A 228 -4.85 9.21 12.87
N LYS A 229 -4.78 8.23 13.77
CA LYS A 229 -5.23 8.41 15.18
C LYS A 229 -4.44 9.46 15.96
N PRO A 230 -3.07 9.41 16.02
CA PRO A 230 -2.32 10.49 16.66
C PRO A 230 -2.50 11.84 15.97
N ASN A 231 -2.62 11.91 14.65
CA ASN A 231 -2.88 13.16 13.94
C ASN A 231 -4.26 13.73 14.30
N ALA A 232 -5.28 12.88 14.43
CA ALA A 232 -6.61 13.29 14.89
C ALA A 232 -6.57 13.83 16.33
N ALA A 233 -5.88 13.14 17.24
CA ALA A 233 -5.71 13.59 18.61
C ALA A 233 -5.00 14.96 18.67
N PHE A 234 -3.93 15.15 17.89
CA PHE A 234 -3.20 16.41 17.79
C PHE A 234 -4.11 17.57 17.33
N ILE A 235 -4.82 17.39 16.22
CA ILE A 235 -5.70 18.43 15.66
C ILE A 235 -6.79 18.81 16.68
N LYS A 236 -7.40 17.80 17.31
CA LYS A 236 -8.42 18.03 18.34
C LYS A 236 -7.88 18.83 19.52
N ALA A 237 -6.75 18.43 20.08
CA ALA A 237 -6.13 19.10 21.21
C ALA A 237 -5.65 20.52 20.84
N TYR A 238 -5.07 20.70 19.64
CA TYR A 238 -4.62 22.01 19.15
C TYR A 238 -5.79 23.01 19.01
N LYS A 239 -6.90 22.58 18.39
CA LYS A 239 -8.12 23.40 18.26
C LYS A 239 -8.76 23.68 19.61
N ALA A 240 -8.74 22.76 20.57
CA ALA A 240 -9.26 22.95 21.91
C ALA A 240 -8.53 24.06 22.71
N LYS A 241 -7.26 24.36 22.34
CA LYS A 241 -6.53 25.53 22.89
C LYS A 241 -6.89 26.85 22.24
N GLY A 242 -7.85 26.90 21.33
CA GLY A 242 -8.20 28.10 20.56
C GLY A 242 -7.16 28.48 19.51
N ALA A 243 -6.15 27.61 19.26
CA ALA A 243 -5.12 27.85 18.28
C ALA A 243 -5.61 27.46 16.85
N SER A 244 -5.17 28.19 15.83
CA SER A 244 -5.54 27.98 14.44
C SER A 244 -4.29 27.86 13.57
N ALA A 245 -4.29 26.88 12.68
CA ALA A 245 -3.27 26.69 11.65
C ALA A 245 -3.86 25.87 10.50
N GLN A 246 -3.25 25.95 9.29
CA GLN A 246 -3.54 25.01 8.22
C GLN A 246 -2.90 23.66 8.54
N PHE A 247 -3.69 22.61 8.71
CA PHE A 247 -3.17 21.27 8.89
C PHE A 247 -2.89 20.60 7.54
N MET A 248 -1.75 19.92 7.44
CA MET A 248 -1.37 19.08 6.33
C MET A 248 -0.91 17.73 6.85
N VAL A 249 -1.41 16.64 6.27
CA VAL A 249 -1.07 15.27 6.64
C VAL A 249 -0.65 14.47 5.42
N LEU A 250 0.12 13.40 5.63
CA LEU A 250 0.52 12.49 4.57
C LEU A 250 -0.55 11.44 4.28
N SER A 251 -0.45 10.78 3.13
CA SER A 251 -1.38 9.77 2.63
C SER A 251 -1.68 8.63 3.61
N VAL A 252 -0.73 8.29 4.49
CA VAL A 252 -0.92 7.32 5.58
C VAL A 252 -2.01 7.74 6.58
N SER A 253 -2.47 8.98 6.50
CA SER A 253 -3.57 9.54 7.30
C SER A 253 -4.82 9.85 6.46
N SER A 254 -4.98 9.27 5.29
CA SER A 254 -6.18 9.47 4.44
C SER A 254 -7.50 9.09 5.14
N GLY A 255 -7.45 8.28 6.20
CA GLY A 255 -8.58 7.97 7.08
C GLY A 255 -8.86 8.99 8.20
N LEU A 256 -8.19 10.15 8.24
CA LEU A 256 -8.27 11.14 9.31
C LEU A 256 -9.71 11.58 9.62
N HIS A 257 -10.57 11.73 8.61
CA HIS A 257 -11.96 12.12 8.83
C HIS A 257 -12.75 11.06 9.63
N ALA A 258 -12.49 9.79 9.41
CA ALA A 258 -13.14 8.71 10.18
C ALA A 258 -12.82 8.80 11.68
N GLU A 259 -11.60 9.21 12.02
CA GLU A 259 -11.13 9.37 13.40
C GLU A 259 -11.61 10.68 14.05
N LEU A 260 -11.68 11.79 13.28
CA LEU A 260 -11.85 13.14 13.83
C LEU A 260 -13.21 13.77 13.51
N LYS A 261 -13.93 13.29 12.46
CA LYS A 261 -15.19 13.85 11.97
C LYS A 261 -15.03 15.32 11.49
N GLU A 262 -16.00 16.19 11.78
CA GLU A 262 -16.03 17.58 11.35
C GLU A 262 -14.74 18.38 11.63
N PRO A 263 -14.05 18.22 12.79
CA PRO A 263 -12.79 18.91 13.01
C PRO A 263 -11.67 18.62 12.01
N ALA A 264 -11.80 17.55 11.18
CA ALA A 264 -10.86 17.27 10.10
C ALA A 264 -11.03 18.20 8.88
N ALA A 265 -12.16 18.90 8.77
CA ALA A 265 -12.46 19.80 7.65
C ALA A 265 -11.36 20.86 7.46
N GLY A 266 -11.00 21.12 6.20
CA GLY A 266 -9.92 22.02 5.82
C GLY A 266 -8.52 21.41 5.90
N THR A 267 -8.36 20.19 6.43
CA THR A 267 -7.05 19.51 6.44
C THR A 267 -6.67 19.08 5.02
N ILE A 268 -5.46 19.43 4.59
CA ILE A 268 -4.89 19.00 3.32
C ILE A 268 -4.24 17.63 3.53
N VAL A 269 -4.50 16.70 2.60
CA VAL A 269 -3.97 15.34 2.62
C VAL A 269 -3.24 15.09 1.31
N SER A 270 -1.97 14.69 1.36
CA SER A 270 -1.29 14.16 0.18
C SER A 270 -1.85 12.78 -0.17
N GLN A 271 -1.97 12.49 -1.46
CA GLN A 271 -2.48 11.22 -1.98
C GLN A 271 -1.47 10.65 -2.97
N VAL A 272 -1.16 9.38 -2.84
CA VAL A 272 -0.16 8.68 -3.64
C VAL A 272 -0.77 7.75 -4.70
N VAL A 273 -2.09 7.81 -4.82
CA VAL A 273 -2.87 7.07 -5.82
C VAL A 273 -3.93 7.99 -6.43
N PRO A 274 -4.45 7.69 -7.64
CA PRO A 274 -5.51 8.45 -8.27
C PRO A 274 -6.77 8.56 -7.40
N TYR A 275 -7.54 9.62 -7.62
CA TYR A 275 -8.79 9.89 -6.91
C TYR A 275 -9.81 8.76 -7.13
N PRO A 276 -10.24 8.02 -6.08
CA PRO A 276 -10.98 6.79 -6.26
C PRO A 276 -12.50 6.97 -6.47
N PHE A 277 -13.04 8.20 -6.30
CA PHE A 277 -14.49 8.40 -6.17
C PHE A 277 -15.20 8.75 -7.48
N THR A 278 -14.65 9.61 -8.34
CA THR A 278 -15.35 10.11 -9.54
C THR A 278 -14.44 10.30 -10.77
N GLU A 279 -13.36 9.53 -10.90
CA GLU A 279 -12.40 9.71 -12.01
C GLU A 279 -12.85 9.00 -13.28
N LEU A 280 -13.57 9.69 -14.15
CA LEU A 280 -14.06 9.14 -15.42
C LEU A 280 -12.96 8.97 -16.48
N GLY A 281 -11.88 9.77 -16.41
CA GLY A 281 -10.78 9.76 -17.39
C GLY A 281 -9.75 8.65 -17.17
N ASN A 282 -9.68 8.04 -16.00
CA ASN A 282 -8.65 7.11 -15.63
C ASN A 282 -9.16 5.66 -15.65
N ALA A 283 -8.56 4.82 -16.51
CA ALA A 283 -9.04 3.45 -16.74
C ALA A 283 -8.93 2.58 -15.47
N VAL A 284 -7.84 2.69 -14.69
CA VAL A 284 -7.66 1.89 -13.48
C VAL A 284 -8.65 2.30 -12.38
N VAL A 285 -9.06 3.56 -12.33
CA VAL A 285 -10.09 4.01 -11.37
C VAL A 285 -11.46 3.44 -11.74
N ARG A 286 -11.83 3.42 -13.03
CA ARG A 286 -13.08 2.78 -13.48
C ARG A 286 -13.11 1.29 -13.17
N GLU A 287 -12.00 0.59 -13.40
CA GLU A 287 -11.86 -0.84 -13.06
C GLU A 287 -12.01 -1.07 -11.57
N TYR A 288 -11.32 -0.27 -10.74
CA TYR A 288 -11.46 -0.29 -9.29
C TYR A 288 -12.91 -0.08 -8.85
N GLN A 289 -13.57 0.94 -9.37
CA GLN A 289 -14.99 1.24 -9.04
C GLN A 289 -15.91 0.10 -9.44
N THR A 290 -15.71 -0.51 -10.59
CA THR A 290 -16.50 -1.66 -11.05
C THR A 290 -16.35 -2.85 -10.09
N ILE A 291 -15.12 -3.20 -9.73
CA ILE A 291 -14.84 -4.34 -8.87
C ILE A 291 -15.32 -4.09 -7.44
N ILE A 292 -15.03 -2.91 -6.87
CA ILE A 292 -15.46 -2.58 -5.51
C ILE A 292 -16.99 -2.46 -5.40
N SER A 293 -17.67 -1.96 -6.43
CA SER A 293 -19.15 -1.91 -6.43
C SER A 293 -19.81 -3.30 -6.40
N ALA A 294 -19.08 -4.34 -6.79
CA ALA A 294 -19.51 -5.72 -6.70
C ALA A 294 -19.21 -6.39 -5.34
N THR A 295 -18.49 -5.70 -4.44
CA THR A 295 -18.25 -6.19 -3.07
C THR A 295 -19.41 -5.85 -2.14
N PRO A 296 -19.57 -6.54 -0.99
CA PRO A 296 -20.69 -6.31 -0.09
C PRO A 296 -20.78 -4.88 0.47
N ASP A 297 -19.67 -4.26 0.80
CA ASP A 297 -19.60 -2.91 1.41
C ASP A 297 -19.59 -1.76 0.40
N LYS A 298 -19.26 -2.02 -0.86
CA LYS A 298 -19.26 -1.04 -1.99
C LYS A 298 -18.54 0.27 -1.70
N LYS A 299 -17.61 0.26 -0.72
CA LYS A 299 -16.97 1.49 -0.20
C LYS A 299 -15.70 1.83 -0.95
N PHE A 300 -15.65 3.00 -1.57
CA PHE A 300 -14.44 3.55 -2.18
C PHE A 300 -13.57 4.27 -1.14
N SER A 301 -12.25 4.13 -1.26
CA SER A 301 -11.30 4.86 -0.42
C SER A 301 -9.91 4.89 -1.07
N TYR A 302 -9.06 5.81 -0.62
CA TYR A 302 -7.66 5.87 -1.06
C TYR A 302 -6.86 4.63 -0.63
N ASN A 303 -7.10 4.12 0.59
CA ASN A 303 -6.38 2.92 1.06
C ASN A 303 -6.75 1.67 0.27
N SER A 304 -8.03 1.45 0.01
CA SER A 304 -8.45 0.30 -0.81
C SER A 304 -8.04 0.46 -2.27
N MET A 305 -7.96 1.69 -2.81
CA MET A 305 -7.40 1.94 -4.14
C MET A 305 -5.90 1.61 -4.20
N GLU A 306 -5.13 1.96 -3.15
CA GLU A 306 -3.71 1.60 -3.07
C GLU A 306 -3.53 0.07 -3.00
N GLY A 307 -4.32 -0.62 -2.17
CA GLY A 307 -4.32 -2.07 -2.11
C GLY A 307 -4.69 -2.72 -3.44
N PHE A 308 -5.68 -2.18 -4.13
CA PHE A 308 -6.09 -2.62 -5.46
C PHE A 308 -4.96 -2.49 -6.50
N LEU A 309 -4.28 -1.34 -6.53
CA LEU A 309 -3.14 -1.11 -7.43
C LEU A 309 -1.99 -2.09 -7.14
N ASN A 310 -1.72 -2.37 -5.88
CA ASN A 310 -0.74 -3.38 -5.49
C ASN A 310 -1.12 -4.77 -5.98
N ALA A 311 -2.36 -5.19 -5.77
CA ALA A 311 -2.84 -6.48 -6.25
C ALA A 311 -2.76 -6.58 -7.78
N LYS A 312 -3.13 -5.49 -8.47
CA LYS A 312 -3.04 -5.43 -9.94
C LYS A 312 -1.61 -5.56 -10.44
N LEU A 313 -0.64 -4.89 -9.79
CA LEU A 313 0.79 -5.05 -10.11
C LEU A 313 1.24 -6.50 -9.89
N VAL A 314 0.89 -7.09 -8.75
CA VAL A 314 1.25 -8.49 -8.43
C VAL A 314 0.71 -9.45 -9.48
N VAL A 315 -0.56 -9.33 -9.83
CA VAL A 315 -1.19 -10.17 -10.87
C VAL A 315 -0.51 -9.97 -12.22
N ARG A 316 -0.22 -8.74 -12.59
CA ARG A 316 0.48 -8.43 -13.84
C ARG A 316 1.87 -9.08 -13.88
N ALA A 317 2.61 -9.04 -12.77
CA ALA A 317 3.91 -9.68 -12.65
C ALA A 317 3.79 -11.21 -12.73
N LEU A 318 2.84 -11.81 -12.01
CA LEU A 318 2.58 -13.26 -12.06
C LEU A 318 2.23 -13.73 -13.47
N GLN A 319 1.37 -12.99 -14.20
CA GLN A 319 0.98 -13.31 -15.57
C GLN A 319 2.16 -13.28 -16.55
N LYS A 320 3.08 -12.33 -16.38
CA LYS A 320 4.27 -12.17 -17.23
C LYS A 320 5.44 -13.08 -16.83
N THR A 321 5.44 -13.63 -15.61
CA THR A 321 6.52 -14.51 -15.13
C THR A 321 6.48 -15.86 -15.85
N PRO A 322 7.58 -16.34 -16.47
CA PRO A 322 7.61 -17.63 -17.17
C PRO A 322 7.38 -18.81 -16.21
N ALA A 323 6.68 -19.85 -16.70
CA ALA A 323 6.56 -21.12 -15.96
C ALA A 323 7.92 -21.87 -15.88
N PRO A 324 8.15 -22.70 -14.84
CA PRO A 324 7.40 -22.73 -13.60
C PRO A 324 7.60 -21.45 -12.80
N LEU A 325 6.58 -21.03 -12.02
CA LEU A 325 6.67 -19.86 -11.16
C LEU A 325 7.68 -20.09 -10.03
N THR A 326 8.66 -19.19 -9.92
CA THR A 326 9.64 -19.17 -8.82
C THR A 326 9.85 -17.75 -8.33
N ARG A 327 10.28 -17.57 -7.07
CA ARG A 327 10.62 -16.26 -6.49
C ARG A 327 11.63 -15.50 -7.37
N ALA A 328 12.69 -16.16 -7.81
CA ALA A 328 13.73 -15.55 -8.64
C ALA A 328 13.18 -15.04 -9.98
N LYS A 329 12.34 -15.85 -10.66
CA LYS A 329 11.73 -15.44 -11.93
C LYS A 329 10.76 -14.27 -11.74
N LEU A 330 10.01 -14.25 -10.65
CA LEU A 330 9.10 -13.14 -10.32
C LEU A 330 9.87 -11.84 -10.12
N ILE A 331 10.98 -11.87 -9.37
CA ILE A 331 11.87 -10.72 -9.18
C ILE A 331 12.40 -10.24 -10.52
N SER A 332 12.99 -11.16 -11.33
CA SER A 332 13.51 -10.81 -12.65
C SER A 332 12.45 -10.23 -13.57
N THR A 333 11.20 -10.71 -13.49
CA THR A 333 10.08 -10.15 -14.26
C THR A 333 9.74 -8.73 -13.81
N LEU A 334 9.66 -8.48 -12.49
CA LEU A 334 9.41 -7.13 -11.95
C LEU A 334 10.49 -6.14 -12.39
N GLU A 335 11.75 -6.54 -12.42
CA GLU A 335 12.87 -5.70 -12.87
C GLU A 335 12.78 -5.29 -14.35
N THR A 336 11.95 -5.98 -15.16
CA THR A 336 11.71 -5.61 -16.57
C THR A 336 10.61 -4.55 -16.74
N PHE A 337 9.92 -4.15 -15.67
CA PHE A 337 8.81 -3.18 -15.74
C PHE A 337 9.33 -1.74 -15.84
N THR A 338 9.99 -1.40 -16.93
CA THR A 338 10.58 -0.06 -17.15
C THR A 338 9.53 1.02 -17.42
N SER A 339 8.30 0.64 -17.80
CA SER A 339 7.15 1.52 -17.99
C SER A 339 5.88 0.68 -17.96
N GLU A 340 5.51 0.19 -16.78
CA GLU A 340 4.28 -0.61 -16.62
C GLU A 340 3.11 0.31 -16.29
N ASP A 341 2.20 0.48 -17.23
CA ASP A 341 0.97 1.24 -17.01
C ASP A 341 -0.15 0.32 -16.54
N LEU A 342 -0.64 0.58 -15.33
CA LEU A 342 -1.79 -0.13 -14.75
C LEU A 342 -3.15 0.42 -15.21
N GLY A 343 -3.19 1.26 -16.23
CA GLY A 343 -4.38 1.90 -16.75
C GLY A 343 -4.50 3.37 -16.37
N GLY A 344 -3.42 4.13 -16.55
CA GLY A 344 -3.28 5.54 -16.17
C GLY A 344 -2.59 5.73 -14.81
N PHE A 345 -1.93 4.68 -14.30
CA PHE A 345 -1.03 4.73 -13.16
C PHE A 345 0.26 3.97 -13.51
N ALA A 346 1.28 4.72 -13.90
CA ALA A 346 2.54 4.17 -14.39
C ALA A 346 3.52 3.85 -13.27
N LEU A 347 4.21 2.71 -13.40
CA LEU A 347 5.26 2.24 -12.52
C LEU A 347 6.54 1.99 -13.32
N THR A 348 7.68 2.29 -12.71
CA THR A 348 9.00 2.09 -13.33
C THR A 348 9.93 1.35 -12.39
N TYR A 349 10.45 0.21 -12.85
CA TYR A 349 11.47 -0.55 -12.16
C TYR A 349 12.64 -0.86 -13.09
N SER A 350 13.77 -1.24 -12.50
CA SER A 350 14.95 -1.74 -13.20
C SER A 350 15.79 -2.57 -12.21
N LYS A 351 16.87 -3.17 -12.69
CA LYS A 351 17.85 -3.86 -11.83
C LYS A 351 18.55 -2.94 -10.79
N GLN A 352 18.40 -1.64 -10.93
CA GLN A 352 19.05 -0.64 -10.07
C GLN A 352 18.07 0.37 -9.47
N SER A 353 16.77 0.22 -9.75
CA SER A 353 15.72 1.11 -9.26
C SER A 353 14.40 0.35 -9.09
N ASN A 354 13.80 0.50 -7.93
CA ASN A 354 12.53 -0.12 -7.56
C ASN A 354 11.51 0.91 -7.07
N LEU A 355 11.65 2.17 -7.49
CA LEU A 355 10.92 3.31 -6.92
C LEU A 355 9.42 3.33 -7.24
N GLY A 356 9.00 2.70 -8.34
CA GLY A 356 7.59 2.65 -8.73
C GLY A 356 7.05 3.98 -9.25
N SER A 357 6.02 4.51 -8.60
CA SER A 357 5.40 5.79 -8.95
C SER A 357 5.97 6.95 -8.13
N ARG A 358 5.94 8.14 -8.72
CA ARG A 358 6.15 9.43 -8.02
C ARG A 358 4.87 10.26 -7.96
N PHE A 359 3.74 9.64 -8.22
CA PHE A 359 2.46 10.33 -8.23
C PHE A 359 2.11 10.85 -6.84
N VAL A 360 1.95 12.16 -6.71
CA VAL A 360 1.41 12.83 -5.53
C VAL A 360 0.37 13.84 -5.98
N ASN A 361 -0.80 13.80 -5.37
CA ASN A 361 -1.83 14.81 -5.49
C ASN A 361 -2.22 15.34 -4.10
N LEU A 362 -2.66 16.58 -4.00
CA LEU A 362 -3.15 17.15 -2.75
C LEU A 362 -4.67 17.25 -2.81
N THR A 363 -5.31 16.86 -1.72
CA THR A 363 -6.76 16.95 -1.54
C THR A 363 -7.08 17.60 -0.20
N MET A 364 -8.25 18.22 -0.10
CA MET A 364 -8.72 18.81 1.16
C MET A 364 -9.94 18.05 1.65
N ILE A 365 -9.98 17.74 2.94
CA ILE A 365 -11.14 17.13 3.59
C ILE A 365 -12.24 18.18 3.72
N ARG A 366 -13.44 17.88 3.20
CA ARG A 366 -14.65 18.70 3.42
C ARG A 366 -15.32 18.36 4.75
N ALA A 367 -16.27 19.21 5.19
CA ALA A 367 -17.01 18.98 6.42
C ALA A 367 -17.81 17.67 6.44
N ASP A 368 -18.29 17.22 5.28
CA ASP A 368 -18.99 15.94 5.10
C ASP A 368 -18.05 14.72 5.03
N GLY A 369 -16.73 14.92 5.09
CA GLY A 369 -15.70 13.89 5.00
C GLY A 369 -15.31 13.50 3.58
N THR A 370 -15.92 14.09 2.57
CA THR A 370 -15.46 13.92 1.18
C THR A 370 -14.20 14.73 0.92
N PHE A 371 -13.55 14.46 -0.21
CA PHE A 371 -12.32 15.16 -0.59
C PHE A 371 -12.59 16.16 -1.73
N ALA A 372 -12.13 17.41 -1.56
CA ALA A 372 -11.93 18.36 -2.63
C ALA A 372 -10.57 18.14 -3.28
N ARG A 373 -10.49 18.44 -4.59
CA ARG A 373 -9.23 18.51 -5.36
C ARG A 373 -8.81 19.95 -5.52
#